data_dfc6b193f19bccd7db5fc366805db346
#
_entry.id   dfc6b193f19bccd7db5fc366805db346
#
_cell.length_a   1.000
_cell.length_b   1.000
_cell.length_c   1.000
_cell.angle_alpha   90.00
_cell.angle_beta   90.00
_cell.angle_gamma   90.00
#
_symmetry.space_group_name_H-M   'P 1'
#
loop_
_entity.id
_entity.type
_entity.pdbx_description
1 polymer ?
#
loop_
_entity_poly.entity_id
_entity_poly.type
_entity_poly.pdbx_seq_one_letter_code
_entity_poly.pdbx_strand_id
1 'polypeptide(L)'
;IDTEVQKLANELLKDQAGSICVMDIYTGDIIAMHSSPSFDPNLFVFGISKDDWQLIRNNPMKPLVNKSLQGNYSPGSTIKPIVALSALENGIVNTNFTVNCRGHKHPLELYGQTYHCWKKEGHGLMNLRNAMKQSCDIYFYEIARKLGVDKLSETAKKFGLGKEVFGDL
;
A
#
# COMPACT_ATOMS: atom_id res chain seq x y z
N ILE A 1 17.25 -14.43 6.34
CA ILE A 1 15.86 -14.94 6.51
C ILE A 1 15.80 -15.73 7.81
N ASP A 2 14.85 -15.38 8.70
CA ASP A 2 14.49 -16.16 9.88
C ASP A 2 13.44 -17.20 9.49
N THR A 3 13.75 -18.47 9.69
CA THR A 3 12.90 -19.59 9.23
C THR A 3 11.59 -19.71 10.04
N GLU A 4 11.60 -19.33 11.30
CA GLU A 4 10.39 -19.39 12.13
C GLU A 4 9.40 -18.27 11.76
N VAL A 5 9.93 -17.05 11.51
CA VAL A 5 9.11 -15.93 11.02
C VAL A 5 8.59 -16.22 9.61
N GLN A 6 9.40 -16.85 8.76
CA GLN A 6 8.98 -17.25 7.41
C GLN A 6 7.85 -18.29 7.44
N LYS A 7 7.94 -19.31 8.33
CA LYS A 7 6.86 -20.30 8.52
C LYS A 7 5.59 -19.63 9.03
N LEU A 8 5.70 -18.75 10.00
CA LEU A 8 4.54 -18.01 10.52
C LEU A 8 3.87 -17.18 9.41
N ALA A 9 4.65 -16.50 8.59
CA ALA A 9 4.12 -15.74 7.44
C ALA A 9 3.34 -16.63 6.46
N ASN A 10 3.84 -17.83 6.20
CA ASN A 10 3.15 -18.82 5.37
C ASN A 10 1.82 -19.29 6.01
N GLU A 11 1.83 -19.58 7.30
CA GLU A 11 0.63 -20.02 8.03
C GLU A 11 -0.45 -18.93 8.06
N LEU A 12 -0.05 -17.67 8.30
CA LEU A 12 -0.97 -16.54 8.36
C LEU A 12 -1.64 -16.21 7.01
N LEU A 13 -0.96 -16.47 5.90
CA LEU A 13 -1.51 -16.27 4.55
C LEU A 13 -2.09 -17.52 3.91
N LYS A 14 -2.22 -18.61 4.66
CA LYS A 14 -2.82 -19.83 4.15
C LYS A 14 -4.21 -19.53 3.57
N ASP A 15 -4.45 -20.02 2.36
CA ASP A 15 -5.71 -19.87 1.62
C ASP A 15 -6.06 -18.41 1.20
N GLN A 16 -5.10 -17.49 1.32
CA GLN A 16 -5.27 -16.10 0.88
C GLN A 16 -4.23 -15.71 -0.17
N ALA A 17 -4.61 -14.80 -1.07
CA ALA A 17 -3.67 -14.18 -1.98
C ALA A 17 -3.10 -12.90 -1.36
N GLY A 18 -1.79 -12.84 -1.21
CA GLY A 18 -1.13 -11.68 -0.60
C GLY A 18 0.35 -11.89 -0.41
N SER A 19 0.98 -10.96 0.29
CA SER A 19 2.39 -11.07 0.67
C SER A 19 2.65 -10.50 2.05
N ILE A 20 3.66 -11.05 2.72
CA ILE A 20 4.22 -10.53 3.96
C ILE A 20 5.71 -10.30 3.72
N CYS A 21 6.19 -9.10 4.04
CA CYS A 21 7.60 -8.75 4.08
C CYS A 21 7.92 -8.20 5.47
N VAL A 22 8.90 -8.79 6.14
CA VAL A 22 9.41 -8.35 7.44
C VAL A 22 10.85 -7.90 7.25
N MET A 23 11.12 -6.67 7.63
CA MET A 23 12.43 -6.04 7.44
C MET A 23 12.93 -5.47 8.78
N ASP A 24 14.22 -5.62 9.04
CA ASP A 24 14.88 -4.91 10.13
C ASP A 24 14.98 -3.42 9.80
N ILE A 25 14.48 -2.57 10.68
CA ILE A 25 14.41 -1.12 10.44
C ILE A 25 15.76 -0.42 10.60
N TYR A 26 16.77 -1.06 11.21
CA TYR A 26 18.09 -0.49 11.41
C TYR A 26 19.06 -0.88 10.31
N THR A 27 18.98 -2.14 9.84
CA THR A 27 19.92 -2.68 8.84
C THR A 27 19.34 -2.72 7.44
N GLY A 28 18.00 -2.77 7.31
CA GLY A 28 17.32 -3.02 6.05
C GLY A 28 17.29 -4.49 5.63
N ASP A 29 17.78 -5.39 6.49
CA ASP A 29 17.81 -6.83 6.19
C ASP A 29 16.40 -7.40 6.11
N ILE A 30 16.16 -8.26 5.13
CA ILE A 30 14.91 -9.00 5.00
C ILE A 30 14.91 -10.19 5.96
N ILE A 31 14.09 -10.11 7.00
CA ILE A 31 13.91 -11.16 8.01
C ILE A 31 13.01 -12.27 7.46
N ALA A 32 11.91 -11.90 6.80
CA ALA A 32 11.03 -12.83 6.10
C ALA A 32 10.40 -12.16 4.87
N MET A 33 10.19 -12.94 3.82
CA MET A 33 9.47 -12.50 2.62
C MET A 33 8.67 -13.66 2.06
N HIS A 34 7.34 -13.55 2.10
CA HIS A 34 6.44 -14.60 1.66
C HIS A 34 5.39 -14.06 0.68
N SER A 35 5.16 -14.81 -0.38
CA SER A 35 4.12 -14.57 -1.37
C SER A 35 3.16 -15.76 -1.41
N SER A 36 1.87 -15.52 -1.17
CA SER A 36 0.85 -16.57 -1.13
C SER A 36 -0.23 -16.37 -2.22
N PRO A 37 -0.78 -17.46 -2.80
CA PRO A 37 -0.21 -18.79 -2.75
C PRO A 37 1.13 -18.83 -3.49
N SER A 38 1.95 -19.80 -3.12
CA SER A 38 3.18 -20.16 -3.82
C SER A 38 2.99 -21.52 -4.51
N PHE A 39 4.01 -22.02 -5.12
CA PHE A 39 4.07 -23.35 -5.73
C PHE A 39 5.25 -24.14 -5.19
N ASP A 40 5.20 -25.47 -5.27
CA ASP A 40 6.32 -26.32 -4.93
C ASP A 40 7.36 -26.28 -6.07
N PRO A 41 8.57 -25.74 -5.86
CA PRO A 41 9.60 -25.69 -6.88
C PRO A 41 10.10 -27.09 -7.29
N ASN A 42 9.92 -28.10 -6.44
CA ASN A 42 10.33 -29.48 -6.76
C ASN A 42 9.55 -30.05 -7.93
N LEU A 43 8.35 -29.56 -8.22
CA LEU A 43 7.59 -29.96 -9.41
C LEU A 43 8.33 -29.68 -10.73
N PHE A 44 9.32 -28.80 -10.70
CA PHE A 44 10.07 -28.39 -11.90
C PHE A 44 11.42 -29.10 -12.04
N VAL A 45 11.91 -29.82 -11.03
CA VAL A 45 13.26 -30.43 -11.00
C VAL A 45 13.48 -31.43 -12.15
N PHE A 46 12.47 -32.26 -12.45
CA PHE A 46 12.52 -33.25 -13.53
C PHE A 46 11.51 -32.97 -14.65
N GLY A 47 11.02 -31.74 -14.71
CA GLY A 47 9.94 -31.34 -15.59
C GLY A 47 8.58 -31.46 -14.91
N ILE A 48 7.71 -30.47 -15.15
CA ILE A 48 6.36 -30.43 -14.59
C ILE A 48 5.39 -31.17 -15.51
N SER A 49 4.41 -31.89 -14.94
CA SER A 49 3.32 -32.49 -15.71
C SER A 49 2.44 -31.42 -16.35
N LYS A 50 1.77 -31.77 -17.46
CA LYS A 50 0.82 -30.83 -18.12
C LYS A 50 -0.33 -30.43 -17.19
N ASP A 51 -0.80 -31.34 -16.35
CA ASP A 51 -1.92 -31.13 -15.45
C ASP A 51 -1.51 -30.20 -14.30
N ASP A 52 -0.35 -30.46 -13.65
CA ASP A 52 0.18 -29.58 -12.60
C ASP A 52 0.47 -28.18 -13.13
N TRP A 53 1.04 -28.09 -14.34
CA TRP A 53 1.28 -26.81 -14.99
C TRP A 53 -0.02 -26.03 -15.22
N GLN A 54 -1.07 -26.69 -15.71
CA GLN A 54 -2.37 -26.06 -15.91
C GLN A 54 -3.01 -25.60 -14.59
N LEU A 55 -2.92 -26.39 -13.53
CA LEU A 55 -3.41 -26.04 -12.20
C LEU A 55 -2.72 -24.77 -11.67
N ILE A 56 -1.39 -24.71 -11.76
CA ILE A 56 -0.62 -23.55 -11.30
C ILE A 56 -0.91 -22.32 -12.17
N ARG A 57 -0.87 -22.48 -13.49
CA ARG A 57 -1.02 -21.39 -14.45
C ARG A 57 -2.41 -20.77 -14.42
N ASN A 58 -3.46 -21.59 -14.30
CA ASN A 58 -4.85 -21.15 -14.35
C ASN A 58 -5.41 -20.77 -12.98
N ASN A 59 -4.63 -20.88 -11.92
CA ASN A 59 -5.06 -20.52 -10.57
C ASN A 59 -5.34 -19.01 -10.51
N PRO A 60 -6.58 -18.58 -10.14
CA PRO A 60 -6.96 -17.17 -10.09
C PRO A 60 -6.14 -16.36 -9.07
N MET A 61 -5.57 -17.01 -8.05
CA MET A 61 -4.70 -16.39 -7.05
C MET A 61 -3.24 -16.22 -7.52
N LYS A 62 -2.92 -16.62 -8.76
CA LYS A 62 -1.64 -16.39 -9.44
C LYS A 62 -0.39 -16.80 -8.63
N PRO A 63 -0.20 -18.09 -8.33
CA PRO A 63 0.95 -18.57 -7.53
C PRO A 63 2.32 -18.32 -8.17
N LEU A 64 2.40 -18.19 -9.51
CA LEU A 64 3.64 -17.88 -10.23
C LEU A 64 4.11 -16.42 -10.06
N VAL A 65 3.24 -15.54 -9.59
CA VAL A 65 3.59 -14.13 -9.36
C VAL A 65 4.12 -13.96 -7.95
N ASN A 66 5.36 -13.51 -7.83
CA ASN A 66 5.90 -13.09 -6.54
C ASN A 66 5.27 -11.74 -6.15
N LYS A 67 4.25 -11.80 -5.30
CA LYS A 67 3.46 -10.63 -4.91
C LYS A 67 4.24 -9.64 -4.03
N SER A 68 5.33 -10.10 -3.39
CA SER A 68 6.20 -9.24 -2.61
C SER A 68 7.07 -8.34 -3.48
N LEU A 69 7.45 -8.80 -4.68
CA LEU A 69 8.37 -8.11 -5.58
C LEU A 69 7.67 -7.51 -6.81
N GLN A 70 6.67 -8.23 -7.35
CA GLN A 70 6.02 -7.90 -8.63
C GLN A 70 4.59 -7.39 -8.46
N GLY A 71 4.05 -7.45 -7.24
CA GLY A 71 2.67 -7.03 -6.97
C GLY A 71 2.54 -5.51 -6.99
N ASN A 72 1.71 -5.00 -7.91
CA ASN A 72 1.35 -3.58 -7.95
C ASN A 72 -0.03 -3.40 -7.34
N TYR A 73 -0.09 -2.74 -6.18
CA TYR A 73 -1.31 -2.48 -5.45
C TYR A 73 -1.47 -1.00 -5.18
N SER A 74 -2.72 -0.53 -5.16
CA SER A 74 -3.01 0.83 -4.70
C SER A 74 -2.61 0.96 -3.23
N PRO A 75 -1.82 1.96 -2.86
CA PRO A 75 -1.32 2.11 -1.48
C PRO A 75 -2.42 2.39 -0.47
N GLY A 76 -3.59 2.88 -0.92
CA GLY A 76 -4.66 3.26 -0.03
C GLY A 76 -4.21 4.27 1.02
N SER A 77 -4.72 4.11 2.30
CA SER A 77 -4.37 5.05 3.37
C SER A 77 -2.91 4.99 3.82
N THR A 78 -2.13 4.03 3.35
CA THR A 78 -0.70 3.94 3.71
C THR A 78 0.13 5.08 3.10
N ILE A 79 -0.36 5.74 2.05
CA ILE A 79 0.28 6.92 1.45
C ILE A 79 0.06 8.21 2.27
N LYS A 80 -0.93 8.26 3.15
CA LYS A 80 -1.32 9.48 3.88
C LYS A 80 -0.20 10.11 4.71
N PRO A 81 0.71 9.38 5.38
CA PRO A 81 1.87 9.96 6.04
C PRO A 81 2.78 10.74 5.09
N ILE A 82 2.99 10.24 3.88
CA ILE A 82 3.83 10.92 2.87
C ILE A 82 3.13 12.19 2.37
N VAL A 83 1.81 12.13 2.13
CA VAL A 83 1.01 13.32 1.76
C VAL A 83 1.08 14.39 2.87
N ALA A 84 0.93 13.98 4.13
CA ALA A 84 1.02 14.87 5.28
C ALA A 84 2.39 15.55 5.39
N LEU A 85 3.45 14.75 5.29
CA LEU A 85 4.82 15.26 5.35
C LEU A 85 5.10 16.25 4.21
N SER A 86 4.75 15.89 2.98
CA SER A 86 4.91 16.76 1.83
C SER A 86 4.17 18.10 1.99
N ALA A 87 2.94 18.05 2.51
CA ALA A 87 2.15 19.26 2.72
C ALA A 87 2.74 20.17 3.81
N LEU A 88 3.30 19.58 4.87
CA LEU A 88 4.00 20.32 5.93
C LEU A 88 5.32 20.92 5.43
N GLU A 89 6.17 20.13 4.77
CA GLU A 89 7.47 20.59 4.24
C GLU A 89 7.31 21.74 3.23
N ASN A 90 6.26 21.71 2.43
CA ASN A 90 5.97 22.74 1.43
C ASN A 90 5.15 23.92 1.98
N GLY A 91 4.87 23.97 3.28
CA GLY A 91 4.09 25.05 3.90
C GLY A 91 2.64 25.17 3.41
N ILE A 92 2.12 24.10 2.78
CA ILE A 92 0.73 24.08 2.27
C ILE A 92 -0.26 24.04 3.43
N VAL A 93 0.10 23.34 4.50
CA VAL A 93 -0.65 23.27 5.74
C VAL A 93 0.29 23.37 6.94
N ASN A 94 -0.28 23.72 8.07
CA ASN A 94 0.38 23.65 9.37
C ASN A 94 -0.46 22.74 10.31
N THR A 95 0.02 22.55 11.53
CA THR A 95 -0.65 21.69 12.51
C THR A 95 -2.04 22.17 12.91
N ASN A 96 -2.36 23.47 12.70
CA ASN A 96 -3.66 24.09 13.00
C ASN A 96 -4.62 24.10 11.81
N PHE A 97 -4.14 23.73 10.61
CA PHE A 97 -5.00 23.64 9.43
C PHE A 97 -6.12 22.63 9.65
N THR A 98 -7.34 23.01 9.36
CA THR A 98 -8.52 22.16 9.56
C THR A 98 -9.36 22.03 8.31
N VAL A 99 -10.00 20.87 8.18
CA VAL A 99 -10.99 20.56 7.13
C VAL A 99 -12.24 20.01 7.79
N ASN A 100 -13.42 20.45 7.37
CA ASN A 100 -14.68 19.92 7.86
C ASN A 100 -15.15 18.75 6.98
N CYS A 101 -15.00 17.53 7.48
CA CYS A 101 -15.44 16.31 6.82
C CYS A 101 -16.92 16.04 7.13
N ARG A 102 -17.79 16.29 6.15
CA ARG A 102 -19.26 16.11 6.26
C ARG A 102 -19.73 14.73 5.73
N GLY A 103 -18.79 13.82 5.46
CA GLY A 103 -19.10 12.47 4.98
C GLY A 103 -19.69 12.44 3.58
N HIS A 104 -20.65 11.52 3.37
CA HIS A 104 -21.25 11.31 2.05
C HIS A 104 -22.22 12.42 1.64
N LYS A 105 -22.73 13.22 2.58
CA LYS A 105 -23.67 14.32 2.29
C LYS A 105 -22.99 15.48 1.55
N HIS A 106 -21.69 15.65 1.73
CA HIS A 106 -20.91 16.68 1.08
C HIS A 106 -19.57 16.11 0.63
N PRO A 107 -19.57 15.34 -0.45
CA PRO A 107 -18.35 14.78 -1.02
C PRO A 107 -17.47 15.89 -1.60
N LEU A 108 -16.22 15.57 -1.82
CA LEU A 108 -15.33 16.41 -2.60
C LEU A 108 -15.54 16.10 -4.08
N GLU A 109 -15.90 17.11 -4.86
CA GLU A 109 -16.01 16.99 -6.31
C GLU A 109 -14.77 17.56 -6.98
N LEU A 110 -14.08 16.74 -7.76
CA LEU A 110 -12.87 17.12 -8.50
C LEU A 110 -12.91 16.50 -9.89
N TYR A 111 -12.72 17.32 -10.92
CA TYR A 111 -12.62 16.88 -12.32
C TYR A 111 -13.78 15.97 -12.78
N GLY A 112 -14.99 16.25 -12.32
CA GLY A 112 -16.17 15.46 -12.65
C GLY A 112 -16.31 14.13 -11.91
N GLN A 113 -15.43 13.88 -10.93
CA GLN A 113 -15.51 12.71 -10.06
C GLN A 113 -15.84 13.10 -8.62
N THR A 114 -16.55 12.24 -7.94
CA THR A 114 -17.01 12.43 -6.57
C THR A 114 -16.20 11.55 -5.61
N TYR A 115 -15.61 12.17 -4.60
CA TYR A 115 -14.77 11.51 -3.60
C TYR A 115 -15.44 11.58 -2.23
N HIS A 116 -15.64 10.41 -1.63
CA HIS A 116 -16.28 10.29 -0.32
C HIS A 116 -15.27 9.94 0.76
N CYS A 117 -15.60 10.28 2.01
CA CYS A 117 -14.91 9.70 3.15
C CYS A 117 -15.47 8.31 3.45
N TRP A 118 -14.65 7.42 4.00
CA TRP A 118 -15.13 6.11 4.44
C TRP A 118 -16.23 6.19 5.51
N LYS A 119 -16.18 7.23 6.37
CA LYS A 119 -17.20 7.47 7.38
C LYS A 119 -18.38 8.24 6.77
N LYS A 120 -19.52 7.57 6.64
CA LYS A 120 -20.72 8.08 5.96
C LYS A 120 -21.25 9.39 6.56
N GLU A 121 -21.26 9.52 7.88
CA GLU A 121 -21.72 10.70 8.61
C GLU A 121 -20.70 11.83 8.65
N GLY A 122 -19.44 11.53 8.24
CA GLY A 122 -18.31 12.43 8.32
C GLY A 122 -17.62 12.42 9.68
N HIS A 123 -16.46 13.07 9.74
CA HIS A 123 -15.64 13.17 10.95
C HIS A 123 -15.81 14.52 11.68
N GLY A 124 -16.53 15.46 11.06
CA GLY A 124 -16.58 16.85 11.55
C GLY A 124 -15.28 17.60 11.28
N LEU A 125 -14.94 18.55 12.14
CA LEU A 125 -13.74 19.37 12.01
C LEU A 125 -12.49 18.57 12.36
N MET A 126 -11.62 18.36 11.35
CA MET A 126 -10.39 17.57 11.44
C MET A 126 -9.16 18.45 11.29
N ASN A 127 -8.24 18.37 12.24
CA ASN A 127 -6.86 18.82 12.07
C ASN A 127 -5.99 17.65 11.59
N LEU A 128 -4.73 17.89 11.26
CA LEU A 128 -3.82 16.87 10.74
C LEU A 128 -3.72 15.63 11.64
N ARG A 129 -3.52 15.83 12.96
CA ARG A 129 -3.40 14.73 13.93
C ARG A 129 -4.65 13.85 13.97
N ASN A 130 -5.82 14.47 14.04
CA ASN A 130 -7.08 13.74 14.09
C ASN A 130 -7.40 13.07 12.75
N ALA A 131 -7.06 13.72 11.63
CA ALA A 131 -7.23 13.15 10.30
C ALA A 131 -6.34 11.93 10.08
N MET A 132 -5.09 11.95 10.55
CA MET A 132 -4.21 10.78 10.57
C MET A 132 -4.79 9.66 11.44
N LYS A 133 -5.14 9.98 12.70
CA LYS A 133 -5.68 9.00 13.66
C LYS A 133 -6.94 8.29 13.15
N GLN A 134 -7.82 9.03 12.48
CA GLN A 134 -9.12 8.53 12.00
C GLN A 134 -9.11 8.19 10.50
N SER A 135 -7.96 8.31 9.84
CA SER A 135 -7.82 8.07 8.39
C SER A 135 -8.86 8.83 7.56
N CYS A 136 -9.08 10.11 7.84
CA CYS A 136 -10.10 10.93 7.17
C CYS A 136 -9.73 11.22 5.72
N ASP A 137 -10.42 10.61 4.75
CA ASP A 137 -10.09 10.75 3.33
C ASP A 137 -10.28 12.18 2.84
N ILE A 138 -11.36 12.85 3.21
CA ILE A 138 -11.64 14.23 2.78
C ILE A 138 -10.52 15.20 3.19
N TYR A 139 -9.96 15.04 4.39
CA TYR A 139 -8.82 15.86 4.81
C TYR A 139 -7.63 15.68 3.86
N PHE A 140 -7.30 14.43 3.54
CA PHE A 140 -6.16 14.11 2.69
C PHE A 140 -6.38 14.46 1.23
N TYR A 141 -7.59 14.34 0.70
CA TYR A 141 -7.92 14.83 -0.64
C TYR A 141 -7.75 16.35 -0.74
N GLU A 142 -8.20 17.11 0.25
CA GLU A 142 -8.07 18.57 0.28
C GLU A 142 -6.60 19.01 0.34
N ILE A 143 -5.77 18.41 1.18
CA ILE A 143 -4.36 18.78 1.23
C ILE A 143 -3.60 18.32 0.00
N ALA A 144 -3.90 17.14 -0.55
CA ALA A 144 -3.29 16.67 -1.79
C ALA A 144 -3.64 17.58 -2.98
N ARG A 145 -4.89 18.03 -3.08
CA ARG A 145 -5.34 19.00 -4.09
C ARG A 145 -4.58 20.33 -4.01
N LYS A 146 -4.35 20.82 -2.80
CA LYS A 146 -3.58 22.06 -2.57
C LYS A 146 -2.08 21.87 -2.84
N LEU A 147 -1.57 20.70 -2.55
CA LEU A 147 -0.15 20.34 -2.69
C LEU A 147 0.25 20.21 -4.16
N GLY A 148 -0.57 19.53 -4.95
CA GLY A 148 -0.27 19.15 -6.33
C GLY A 148 0.61 17.92 -6.44
N VAL A 149 0.60 17.30 -7.62
CA VAL A 149 1.28 16.02 -7.86
C VAL A 149 2.80 16.15 -7.85
N ASP A 150 3.35 17.26 -8.33
CA ASP A 150 4.79 17.44 -8.45
C ASP A 150 5.48 17.42 -7.08
N LYS A 151 4.99 18.24 -6.13
CA LYS A 151 5.51 18.30 -4.76
C LYS A 151 5.33 16.98 -4.02
N LEU A 152 4.18 16.32 -4.21
CA LEU A 152 3.94 15.00 -3.65
C LEU A 152 4.94 13.98 -4.21
N SER A 153 5.17 13.99 -5.52
CA SER A 153 6.13 13.10 -6.19
C SER A 153 7.56 13.32 -5.69
N GLU A 154 7.99 14.57 -5.52
CA GLU A 154 9.31 14.88 -4.96
C GLU A 154 9.50 14.29 -3.57
N THR A 155 8.52 14.43 -2.69
CA THR A 155 8.58 13.84 -1.35
C THR A 155 8.52 12.31 -1.41
N ALA A 156 7.63 11.75 -2.22
CA ALA A 156 7.49 10.30 -2.40
C ALA A 156 8.80 9.64 -2.89
N LYS A 157 9.55 10.30 -3.79
CA LYS A 157 10.86 9.85 -4.26
C LYS A 157 11.90 9.73 -3.15
N LYS A 158 11.83 10.58 -2.11
CA LYS A 158 12.72 10.49 -0.93
C LYS A 158 12.50 9.17 -0.16
N PHE A 159 11.30 8.59 -0.26
CA PHE A 159 10.93 7.28 0.29
C PHE A 159 11.13 6.12 -0.68
N GLY A 160 11.80 6.36 -1.82
CA GLY A 160 12.05 5.33 -2.83
C GLY A 160 10.85 5.00 -3.74
N LEU A 161 9.71 5.69 -3.59
CA LEU A 161 8.55 5.46 -4.45
C LEU A 161 8.83 5.96 -5.87
N GLY A 162 8.34 5.21 -6.87
CA GLY A 162 8.54 5.55 -8.28
C GLY A 162 9.93 5.23 -8.84
N LYS A 163 10.73 4.47 -8.09
CA LYS A 163 12.00 3.89 -8.56
C LYS A 163 11.87 2.37 -8.59
N GLU A 164 12.52 1.75 -9.56
CA GLU A 164 12.73 0.32 -9.57
C GLU A 164 13.69 -0.04 -8.44
N VAL A 165 13.27 -0.92 -7.53
CA VAL A 165 14.04 -1.26 -6.32
C VAL A 165 14.82 -2.57 -6.52
N PHE A 166 14.32 -3.46 -7.38
CA PHE A 166 14.84 -4.82 -7.59
C PHE A 166 15.04 -5.09 -9.08
N GLY A 167 15.69 -4.17 -9.81
CA GLY A 167 15.90 -4.31 -11.25
C GLY A 167 16.73 -5.53 -11.66
N ASP A 168 17.48 -6.13 -10.72
CA ASP A 168 18.39 -7.25 -10.96
C ASP A 168 17.99 -8.56 -10.24
N LEU A 169 16.75 -8.70 -9.75
CA LEU A 169 16.24 -9.92 -9.12
C LEU A 169 15.25 -10.67 -10.01
#